data_a6c167369856d6ea706585f7cb8820f2
#
_entry.id   a6c167369856d6ea706585f7cb8820f2
#
_cell.length_a   1.000
_cell.length_b   1.000
_cell.length_c   1.000
_cell.angle_alpha   90.00
_cell.angle_beta   90.00
_cell.angle_gamma   90.00
#
_symmetry.space_group_name_H-M   'P 1'
#
loop_
_entity.id
_entity.type
_entity.pdbx_description
1 polymer ?
#
loop_
_entity_poly.entity_id
_entity_poly.type
_entity_poly.pdbx_seq_one_letter_code
_entity_poly.pdbx_strand_id
1 'polypeptide(L)'
;MPHLTVTVSTMARSSSSRDISFETDFSSARIRWDGPRATLFLDGVESSAVDTSDPTYLEFEYMQHMSVIVHSWLGTLRRFRALHVGGAACALACAWSGQYPQSRHVAVEIDGTLAARVRQYFPIPKAPQVRIRVGDGRGVLESTREGTFDVIVRDAFAAGVTPGHLRTVEFARQVRRVLSPSGVCLVNCAHGGPANARQDVAALQEVFPFVATIQDPKVGRGGRRGNVVAVACADGVVDADNIDRALRTLALPARITRPTELKRWVAGCPPLMDEQIDYPSSP
;
A
#
# COMPACT_ATOMS: atom_id res chain seq x y z
N MET A 1 64.82 24.52 -5.13
CA MET A 1 63.78 23.77 -4.40
C MET A 1 62.55 23.71 -5.28
N PRO A 2 62.28 22.63 -5.97
CA PRO A 2 61.05 22.54 -6.77
C PRO A 2 59.87 22.14 -5.90
N HIS A 3 58.76 22.88 -6.02
CA HIS A 3 57.48 22.61 -5.39
C HIS A 3 56.80 21.40 -6.07
N LEU A 4 56.59 20.32 -5.31
CA LEU A 4 55.74 19.21 -5.71
C LEU A 4 54.30 19.60 -5.54
N THR A 5 53.60 19.75 -6.65
CA THR A 5 52.12 19.88 -6.67
C THR A 5 51.52 18.48 -6.61
N VAL A 6 50.90 18.13 -5.49
CA VAL A 6 50.12 16.88 -5.36
C VAL A 6 48.74 17.11 -5.94
N THR A 7 48.48 16.55 -7.11
CA THR A 7 47.15 16.51 -7.72
C THR A 7 46.33 15.39 -7.05
N VAL A 8 45.41 15.73 -6.18
CA VAL A 8 44.44 14.77 -5.63
C VAL A 8 43.37 14.53 -6.69
N SER A 9 43.47 13.41 -7.39
CA SER A 9 42.44 12.94 -8.31
C SER A 9 41.30 12.35 -7.48
N THR A 10 40.19 13.10 -7.34
CA THR A 10 38.96 12.59 -6.75
C THR A 10 38.31 11.64 -7.75
N MET A 11 38.53 10.33 -7.57
CA MET A 11 37.77 9.32 -8.30
C MET A 11 36.29 9.43 -7.88
N ALA A 12 35.47 9.98 -8.77
CA ALA A 12 34.04 9.85 -8.70
C ALA A 12 33.72 8.35 -8.72
N ARG A 13 33.17 7.81 -7.62
CA ARG A 13 32.60 6.46 -7.59
C ARG A 13 31.41 6.49 -8.53
N SER A 14 31.54 5.91 -9.71
CA SER A 14 30.41 5.58 -10.56
C SER A 14 29.57 4.55 -9.79
N SER A 15 28.41 4.95 -9.28
CA SER A 15 27.40 4.02 -8.80
C SER A 15 26.95 3.22 -10.04
N SER A 16 27.45 1.98 -10.18
CA SER A 16 26.96 1.07 -11.21
C SER A 16 25.51 0.73 -10.84
N SER A 17 24.53 1.38 -11.49
CA SER A 17 23.15 0.95 -11.42
C SER A 17 23.08 -0.45 -12.00
N ARG A 18 22.58 -1.40 -11.22
CA ARG A 18 22.36 -2.77 -11.67
C ARG A 18 20.88 -2.92 -11.99
N ASP A 19 20.57 -3.08 -13.28
CA ASP A 19 19.20 -3.33 -13.73
C ASP A 19 19.00 -4.82 -14.00
N ILE A 20 17.88 -5.36 -13.52
CA ILE A 20 17.43 -6.72 -13.76
C ILE A 20 16.05 -6.64 -14.39
N SER A 21 15.85 -7.26 -15.55
CA SER A 21 14.56 -7.31 -16.23
C SER A 21 14.12 -8.75 -16.42
N PHE A 22 12.83 -9.01 -16.29
CA PHE A 22 12.20 -10.31 -16.50
C PHE A 22 10.73 -10.16 -16.82
N GLU A 23 10.17 -11.12 -17.55
CA GLU A 23 8.73 -11.21 -17.76
C GLU A 23 8.05 -11.87 -16.58
N THR A 24 6.83 -11.45 -16.28
CA THR A 24 5.96 -12.01 -15.26
C THR A 24 4.70 -12.60 -15.92
N ASP A 25 3.73 -13.07 -15.13
CA ASP A 25 2.51 -13.66 -15.72
C ASP A 25 1.63 -12.59 -16.40
N PHE A 26 1.73 -11.32 -15.96
CA PHE A 26 0.84 -10.25 -16.42
C PHE A 26 1.56 -8.96 -16.85
N SER A 27 2.87 -8.84 -16.65
CA SER A 27 3.59 -7.60 -16.93
C SER A 27 5.08 -7.85 -17.22
N SER A 28 5.74 -6.83 -17.73
CA SER A 28 7.20 -6.75 -17.85
C SER A 28 7.76 -6.10 -16.57
N ALA A 29 8.62 -6.78 -15.88
CA ALA A 29 9.22 -6.32 -14.63
C ALA A 29 10.67 -5.86 -14.81
N ARG A 30 11.03 -4.76 -14.16
CA ARG A 30 12.41 -4.27 -14.06
C ARG A 30 12.72 -3.87 -12.62
N ILE A 31 13.84 -4.34 -12.09
CA ILE A 31 14.37 -3.92 -10.80
C ILE A 31 15.60 -3.05 -11.07
N ARG A 32 15.55 -1.81 -10.61
CA ARG A 32 16.68 -0.87 -10.66
C ARG A 32 17.26 -0.70 -9.26
N TRP A 33 18.57 -0.87 -9.16
CA TRP A 33 19.33 -0.68 -7.94
C TRP A 33 20.08 0.66 -7.96
N ASP A 34 19.94 1.41 -6.86
CA ASP A 34 20.75 2.59 -6.57
C ASP A 34 21.32 2.45 -5.14
N GLY A 35 22.56 1.99 -5.06
CA GLY A 35 23.14 1.61 -3.79
C GLY A 35 22.33 0.51 -3.08
N PRO A 36 21.89 0.72 -1.83
CA PRO A 36 21.06 -0.24 -1.10
C PRO A 36 19.59 -0.23 -1.52
N ARG A 37 19.15 0.74 -2.31
CA ARG A 37 17.76 0.89 -2.73
C ARG A 37 17.48 0.14 -4.01
N ALA A 38 16.39 -0.61 -3.99
CA ALA A 38 15.88 -1.34 -5.13
C ALA A 38 14.45 -0.89 -5.44
N THR A 39 14.21 -0.42 -6.66
CA THR A 39 12.89 -0.04 -7.14
C THR A 39 12.42 -1.06 -8.18
N LEU A 40 11.25 -1.66 -7.93
CA LEU A 40 10.54 -2.53 -8.87
C LEU A 40 9.63 -1.68 -9.74
N PHE A 41 9.75 -1.85 -11.05
CA PHE A 41 8.86 -1.29 -12.06
C PHE A 41 8.07 -2.43 -12.69
N LEU A 42 6.76 -2.25 -12.85
CA LEU A 42 5.88 -3.11 -13.63
C LEU A 42 5.31 -2.29 -14.79
N ASP A 43 5.56 -2.73 -16.04
CA ASP A 43 5.23 -2.00 -17.26
C ASP A 43 5.72 -0.54 -17.26
N GLY A 44 6.90 -0.31 -16.67
CA GLY A 44 7.52 1.01 -16.54
C GLY A 44 6.98 1.88 -15.40
N VAL A 45 5.98 1.42 -14.64
CA VAL A 45 5.42 2.14 -13.48
C VAL A 45 6.11 1.68 -12.20
N GLU A 46 6.55 2.63 -11.37
CA GLU A 46 7.10 2.32 -10.03
C GLU A 46 6.02 1.64 -9.17
N SER A 47 6.28 0.39 -8.80
CA SER A 47 5.30 -0.45 -8.10
C SER A 47 5.72 -0.82 -6.69
N SER A 48 7.03 -0.78 -6.39
CA SER A 48 7.54 -1.01 -5.04
C SER A 48 8.96 -0.49 -4.92
N ALA A 49 9.35 -0.03 -3.73
CA ALA A 49 10.73 0.36 -3.43
C ALA A 49 11.11 -0.17 -2.04
N VAL A 50 12.31 -0.72 -1.94
CA VAL A 50 12.84 -1.30 -0.70
C VAL A 50 14.28 -0.82 -0.50
N ASP A 51 14.63 -0.41 0.70
CA ASP A 51 16.01 -0.16 1.12
C ASP A 51 16.54 -1.39 1.87
N THR A 52 17.59 -2.02 1.35
CA THR A 52 18.15 -3.23 1.95
C THR A 52 19.01 -2.97 3.18
N SER A 53 19.40 -1.72 3.41
CA SER A 53 20.12 -1.28 4.59
C SER A 53 19.18 -0.84 5.73
N ASP A 54 17.96 -0.40 5.37
CA ASP A 54 16.89 -0.05 6.31
C ASP A 54 15.55 -0.62 5.82
N PRO A 55 15.19 -1.82 6.23
CA PRO A 55 13.92 -2.43 5.81
C PRO A 55 12.68 -1.69 6.31
N THR A 56 12.81 -0.75 7.25
CA THR A 56 11.69 0.07 7.75
C THR A 56 11.45 1.32 6.91
N TYR A 57 12.37 1.65 5.99
CA TYR A 57 12.24 2.77 5.08
C TYR A 57 11.09 2.57 4.09
N LEU A 58 10.26 3.58 3.93
CA LEU A 58 9.16 3.61 2.98
C LEU A 58 9.32 4.79 2.03
N GLU A 59 9.58 4.52 0.77
CA GLU A 59 9.75 5.52 -0.29
C GLU A 59 8.42 6.23 -0.60
N PHE A 60 7.34 5.46 -0.75
CA PHE A 60 6.06 6.01 -1.18
C PHE A 60 5.30 6.67 -0.03
N GLU A 61 4.88 7.92 -0.26
CA GLU A 61 4.17 8.75 0.73
C GLU A 61 2.93 8.05 1.30
N TYR A 62 2.14 7.40 0.45
CA TYR A 62 0.92 6.72 0.90
C TYR A 62 1.21 5.57 1.86
N MET A 63 2.34 4.88 1.73
CA MET A 63 2.76 3.84 2.68
C MET A 63 3.17 4.45 4.02
N GLN A 64 3.80 5.63 4.00
CA GLN A 64 4.08 6.40 5.23
C GLN A 64 2.78 6.82 5.91
N HIS A 65 1.77 7.28 5.15
CA HIS A 65 0.43 7.60 5.68
C HIS A 65 -0.22 6.37 6.35
N MET A 66 -0.18 5.21 5.69
CA MET A 66 -0.69 3.96 6.25
C MET A 66 0.03 3.58 7.54
N SER A 67 1.35 3.78 7.61
CA SER A 67 2.16 3.49 8.80
C SER A 67 1.81 4.39 9.97
N VAL A 68 1.52 5.68 9.73
CA VAL A 68 1.02 6.61 10.77
C VAL A 68 -0.29 6.09 11.36
N ILE A 69 -1.22 5.61 10.52
CA ILE A 69 -2.49 5.05 11.00
C ILE A 69 -2.25 3.80 11.85
N VAL A 70 -1.47 2.85 11.36
CA VAL A 70 -1.20 1.60 12.08
C VAL A 70 -0.51 1.88 13.42
N HIS A 71 0.45 2.79 13.45
CA HIS A 71 1.12 3.20 14.68
C HIS A 71 0.15 3.81 15.70
N SER A 72 -0.72 4.71 15.27
CA SER A 72 -1.74 5.34 16.11
C SER A 72 -2.79 4.33 16.60
N TRP A 73 -3.24 3.43 15.71
CA TRP A 73 -4.24 2.40 16.02
C TRP A 73 -3.70 1.35 16.99
N LEU A 74 -2.44 0.93 16.83
CA LEU A 74 -1.81 -0.06 17.74
C LEU A 74 -1.67 0.45 19.16
N GLY A 75 -1.46 1.75 19.36
CA GLY A 75 -1.18 2.31 20.70
C GLY A 75 -0.03 1.58 21.38
N THR A 76 -0.33 0.83 22.46
CA THR A 76 0.65 0.03 23.22
C THR A 76 0.83 -1.40 22.71
N LEU A 77 -0.03 -1.86 21.82
CA LEU A 77 0.09 -3.20 21.24
C LEU A 77 1.37 -3.31 20.41
N ARG A 78 1.94 -4.52 20.37
CA ARG A 78 3.21 -4.78 19.65
C ARG A 78 3.08 -5.91 18.63
N ARG A 79 1.88 -6.47 18.48
CA ARG A 79 1.61 -7.55 17.54
C ARG A 79 0.27 -7.35 16.87
N PHE A 80 0.21 -7.70 15.60
CA PHE A 80 -1.02 -7.74 14.81
C PHE A 80 -0.83 -8.69 13.63
N ARG A 81 -1.94 -9.07 13.01
CA ARG A 81 -1.96 -9.86 11.77
C ARG A 81 -2.46 -8.96 10.64
N ALA A 82 -1.67 -8.84 9.59
CA ALA A 82 -2.03 -8.03 8.43
C ALA A 82 -2.20 -8.89 7.17
N LEU A 83 -3.22 -8.56 6.38
CA LEU A 83 -3.40 -9.02 5.01
C LEU A 83 -3.11 -7.84 4.08
N HIS A 84 -2.24 -8.04 3.10
CA HIS A 84 -1.96 -7.08 2.04
C HIS A 84 -2.52 -7.63 0.73
N VAL A 85 -3.57 -7.02 0.21
CA VAL A 85 -4.15 -7.30 -1.12
C VAL A 85 -3.37 -6.48 -2.14
N GLY A 86 -2.52 -7.14 -2.91
CA GLY A 86 -1.44 -6.57 -3.69
C GLY A 86 -0.10 -6.74 -2.97
N GLY A 87 0.79 -7.54 -3.55
CA GLY A 87 2.06 -7.93 -2.91
C GLY A 87 3.25 -7.17 -3.46
N ALA A 88 3.40 -7.12 -4.76
CA ALA A 88 4.59 -6.62 -5.45
C ALA A 88 5.89 -7.07 -4.74
N ALA A 89 6.80 -6.16 -4.38
CA ALA A 89 8.00 -6.50 -3.58
C ALA A 89 7.78 -6.50 -2.06
N CYS A 90 6.53 -6.50 -1.57
CA CYS A 90 6.15 -6.57 -0.15
C CYS A 90 6.74 -5.44 0.72
N ALA A 91 7.00 -4.25 0.17
CA ALA A 91 7.68 -3.15 0.87
C ALA A 91 7.01 -2.81 2.21
N LEU A 92 5.70 -2.59 2.22
CA LEU A 92 4.96 -2.26 3.44
C LEU A 92 4.96 -3.40 4.47
N ALA A 93 4.80 -4.66 4.02
CA ALA A 93 4.86 -5.82 4.89
C ALA A 93 6.26 -6.01 5.51
N CYS A 94 7.32 -5.77 4.74
CA CYS A 94 8.70 -5.80 5.23
C CYS A 94 8.95 -4.70 6.26
N ALA A 95 8.53 -3.46 5.98
CA ALA A 95 8.72 -2.33 6.88
C ALA A 95 8.01 -2.56 8.22
N TRP A 96 6.76 -2.98 8.19
CA TRP A 96 6.01 -3.27 9.43
C TRP A 96 6.55 -4.49 10.17
N SER A 97 7.05 -5.52 9.45
CA SER A 97 7.73 -6.65 10.09
C SER A 97 8.99 -6.23 10.85
N GLY A 98 9.76 -5.26 10.30
CA GLY A 98 10.91 -4.67 10.97
C GLY A 98 10.53 -3.82 12.19
N GLN A 99 9.52 -2.95 12.03
CA GLN A 99 9.04 -2.07 13.09
C GLN A 99 8.31 -2.84 14.22
N TYR A 100 7.60 -3.92 13.87
CA TYR A 100 6.79 -4.73 14.78
C TYR A 100 7.16 -6.23 14.64
N PRO A 101 8.27 -6.70 15.20
CA PRO A 101 8.79 -8.06 14.95
C PRO A 101 7.85 -9.21 15.35
N GLN A 102 6.84 -8.94 16.19
CA GLN A 102 5.83 -9.91 16.58
C GLN A 102 4.61 -9.92 15.66
N SER A 103 4.52 -9.00 14.69
CA SER A 103 3.46 -8.99 13.70
C SER A 103 3.63 -10.11 12.66
N ARG A 104 2.55 -10.44 11.98
CA ARG A 104 2.52 -11.46 10.93
C ARG A 104 1.78 -10.91 9.72
N HIS A 105 2.39 -11.07 8.55
CA HIS A 105 1.90 -10.48 7.31
C HIS A 105 1.65 -11.59 6.28
N VAL A 106 0.51 -11.50 5.60
CA VAL A 106 0.20 -12.27 4.40
C VAL A 106 0.08 -11.27 3.24
N ALA A 107 0.99 -11.32 2.29
CA ALA A 107 0.92 -10.56 1.06
C ALA A 107 0.30 -11.45 -0.03
N VAL A 108 -0.81 -11.00 -0.62
CA VAL A 108 -1.49 -11.69 -1.70
C VAL A 108 -1.06 -11.07 -3.01
N GLU A 109 -0.50 -11.89 -3.90
CA GLU A 109 -0.05 -11.48 -5.23
C GLU A 109 -0.69 -12.38 -6.27
N ILE A 110 -1.34 -11.80 -7.26
CA ILE A 110 -1.99 -12.56 -8.32
C ILE A 110 -0.97 -13.16 -9.29
N ASP A 111 0.16 -12.48 -9.47
CA ASP A 111 1.22 -12.87 -10.37
C ASP A 111 2.19 -13.86 -9.69
N GLY A 112 2.09 -15.12 -10.05
CA GLY A 112 2.89 -16.20 -9.47
C GLY A 112 4.38 -16.08 -9.80
N THR A 113 4.69 -15.69 -11.01
CA THR A 113 6.08 -15.47 -11.45
C THR A 113 6.69 -14.28 -10.72
N LEU A 114 5.98 -13.16 -10.58
CA LEU A 114 6.42 -12.02 -9.79
C LEU A 114 6.67 -12.42 -8.34
N ALA A 115 5.72 -13.11 -7.70
CA ALA A 115 5.82 -13.58 -6.31
C ALA A 115 7.06 -14.45 -6.05
N ALA A 116 7.42 -15.32 -7.02
CA ALA A 116 8.62 -16.13 -6.94
C ALA A 116 9.91 -15.29 -7.12
N ARG A 117 9.92 -14.37 -8.09
CA ARG A 117 11.09 -13.56 -8.44
C ARG A 117 11.43 -12.53 -7.35
N VAL A 118 10.44 -11.86 -6.75
CA VAL A 118 10.71 -10.85 -5.72
C VAL A 118 11.42 -11.45 -4.50
N ARG A 119 11.15 -12.71 -4.14
CA ARG A 119 11.89 -13.40 -3.07
C ARG A 119 13.36 -13.68 -3.38
N GLN A 120 13.74 -13.68 -4.65
CA GLN A 120 15.14 -13.89 -5.07
C GLN A 120 15.95 -12.60 -4.98
N TYR A 121 15.29 -11.45 -5.18
CA TYR A 121 15.97 -10.17 -5.31
C TYR A 121 15.81 -9.25 -4.10
N PHE A 122 14.73 -9.41 -3.33
CA PHE A 122 14.43 -8.59 -2.17
C PHE A 122 14.60 -9.36 -0.85
N PRO A 123 15.08 -8.74 0.22
CA PRO A 123 15.29 -9.38 1.52
C PRO A 123 13.95 -9.56 2.29
N ILE A 124 12.96 -10.20 1.66
CA ILE A 124 11.65 -10.41 2.25
C ILE A 124 11.78 -11.40 3.41
N PRO A 125 11.37 -11.05 4.64
CA PRO A 125 11.40 -11.95 5.78
C PRO A 125 10.67 -13.27 5.50
N LYS A 126 11.19 -14.38 6.04
CA LYS A 126 10.55 -15.70 5.87
C LYS A 126 9.28 -15.79 6.72
N ALA A 127 8.39 -16.73 6.35
CA ALA A 127 7.30 -17.10 7.24
C ALA A 127 7.84 -17.55 8.62
N PRO A 128 7.17 -17.18 9.71
CA PRO A 128 5.81 -16.65 9.77
C PRO A 128 5.71 -15.11 9.69
N GLN A 129 6.82 -14.36 9.60
CA GLN A 129 6.80 -12.91 9.56
C GLN A 129 6.10 -12.39 8.29
N VAL A 130 6.60 -12.77 7.11
CA VAL A 130 5.97 -12.41 5.82
C VAL A 130 5.77 -13.66 4.98
N ARG A 131 4.51 -13.97 4.68
CA ARG A 131 4.10 -15.02 3.75
C ARG A 131 3.58 -14.38 2.48
N ILE A 132 4.08 -14.79 1.32
CA ILE A 132 3.45 -14.47 0.04
C ILE A 132 2.48 -15.61 -0.30
N ARG A 133 1.25 -15.26 -0.63
CA ARG A 133 0.21 -16.17 -1.12
C ARG A 133 -0.14 -15.77 -2.54
N VAL A 134 0.08 -16.66 -3.49
CA VAL A 134 -0.34 -16.46 -4.88
C VAL A 134 -1.85 -16.66 -5.00
N GLY A 135 -2.53 -15.72 -5.64
CA GLY A 135 -3.96 -15.79 -5.91
C GLY A 135 -4.63 -14.42 -6.00
N ASP A 136 -5.90 -14.43 -6.38
CA ASP A 136 -6.74 -13.24 -6.42
C ASP A 136 -7.07 -12.76 -5.00
N GLY A 137 -6.97 -11.44 -4.78
CA GLY A 137 -7.15 -10.85 -3.46
C GLY A 137 -8.55 -11.04 -2.89
N ARG A 138 -9.59 -10.99 -3.73
CA ARG A 138 -10.97 -11.20 -3.32
C ARG A 138 -11.23 -12.67 -3.00
N GLY A 139 -10.79 -13.60 -3.83
CA GLY A 139 -10.90 -15.04 -3.57
C GLY A 139 -10.19 -15.45 -2.28
N VAL A 140 -9.06 -14.79 -1.96
CA VAL A 140 -8.37 -15.00 -0.67
C VAL A 140 -9.23 -14.52 0.49
N LEU A 141 -9.85 -13.34 0.41
CA LEU A 141 -10.76 -12.84 1.46
C LEU A 141 -11.94 -13.78 1.64
N GLU A 142 -12.59 -14.20 0.56
CA GLU A 142 -13.77 -15.08 0.60
C GLU A 142 -13.47 -16.42 1.28
N SER A 143 -12.27 -16.98 1.05
CA SER A 143 -11.81 -18.24 1.69
C SER A 143 -11.27 -18.05 3.11
N THR A 144 -11.12 -16.82 3.59
CA THR A 144 -10.57 -16.51 4.91
C THR A 144 -11.67 -16.49 5.97
N ARG A 145 -11.38 -17.04 7.16
CA ARG A 145 -12.30 -17.02 8.30
C ARG A 145 -12.54 -15.59 8.78
N GLU A 146 -13.74 -15.36 9.29
CA GLU A 146 -14.15 -14.14 9.98
C GLU A 146 -13.17 -13.77 11.11
N GLY A 147 -12.92 -12.48 11.30
CA GLY A 147 -12.09 -11.96 12.39
C GLY A 147 -10.63 -12.39 12.35
N THR A 148 -10.11 -12.79 11.18
CA THR A 148 -8.75 -13.35 11.07
C THR A 148 -7.66 -12.29 11.14
N PHE A 149 -7.86 -11.10 10.57
CA PHE A 149 -6.84 -10.07 10.47
C PHE A 149 -7.20 -8.80 11.25
N ASP A 150 -6.19 -8.16 11.79
CA ASP A 150 -6.33 -6.92 12.54
C ASP A 150 -6.16 -5.70 11.63
N VAL A 151 -5.37 -5.85 10.56
CA VAL A 151 -5.14 -4.84 9.52
C VAL A 151 -5.33 -5.48 8.15
N ILE A 152 -6.13 -4.85 7.28
CA ILE A 152 -6.21 -5.23 5.87
C ILE A 152 -5.81 -4.03 5.02
N VAL A 153 -4.83 -4.23 4.14
CA VAL A 153 -4.37 -3.25 3.16
C VAL A 153 -4.84 -3.67 1.79
N ARG A 154 -5.46 -2.76 1.02
CA ARG A 154 -5.64 -2.93 -0.41
C ARG A 154 -4.72 -1.96 -1.15
N ASP A 155 -3.75 -2.51 -1.86
CA ASP A 155 -2.76 -1.78 -2.66
C ASP A 155 -2.48 -2.59 -3.94
N ALA A 156 -3.54 -2.86 -4.70
CA ALA A 156 -3.51 -3.69 -5.90
C ALA A 156 -3.81 -2.85 -7.13
N PHE A 157 -2.89 -2.87 -8.09
CA PHE A 157 -3.01 -2.18 -9.37
C PHE A 157 -2.64 -3.12 -10.51
N ALA A 158 -3.40 -3.04 -11.61
CA ALA A 158 -3.10 -3.65 -12.89
C ALA A 158 -3.08 -2.54 -13.95
N ALA A 159 -1.97 -2.38 -14.64
CA ALA A 159 -1.75 -1.28 -15.61
C ALA A 159 -2.11 0.11 -15.03
N GLY A 160 -1.77 0.36 -13.76
CA GLY A 160 -2.02 1.64 -13.08
C GLY A 160 -3.47 1.87 -12.62
N VAL A 161 -4.34 0.87 -12.73
CA VAL A 161 -5.75 0.94 -12.32
C VAL A 161 -6.04 -0.16 -11.31
N THR A 162 -6.79 0.15 -10.25
CA THR A 162 -7.27 -0.89 -9.33
C THR A 162 -8.35 -1.73 -10.02
N PRO A 163 -8.25 -3.07 -10.02
CA PRO A 163 -9.26 -3.95 -10.55
C PRO A 163 -10.65 -3.70 -9.94
N GLY A 164 -11.70 -3.65 -10.77
CA GLY A 164 -13.05 -3.28 -10.35
C GLY A 164 -13.58 -4.10 -9.18
N HIS A 165 -13.38 -5.42 -9.21
CA HIS A 165 -13.84 -6.36 -8.18
C HIS A 165 -13.20 -6.15 -6.79
N LEU A 166 -12.14 -5.36 -6.68
CA LEU A 166 -11.50 -4.95 -5.43
C LEU A 166 -11.96 -3.56 -4.95
N ARG A 167 -13.01 -2.97 -5.58
CA ARG A 167 -13.49 -1.61 -5.33
C ARG A 167 -14.96 -1.55 -4.95
N THR A 168 -15.66 -2.69 -4.99
CA THR A 168 -17.12 -2.77 -4.81
C THR A 168 -17.52 -2.78 -3.33
N VAL A 169 -18.81 -2.52 -3.09
CA VAL A 169 -19.41 -2.67 -1.74
C VAL A 169 -19.30 -4.11 -1.26
N GLU A 170 -19.44 -5.09 -2.16
CA GLU A 170 -19.33 -6.52 -1.83
C GLU A 170 -17.90 -6.86 -1.38
N PHE A 171 -16.87 -6.31 -2.04
CA PHE A 171 -15.50 -6.43 -1.58
C PHE A 171 -15.32 -5.82 -0.18
N ALA A 172 -15.85 -4.61 0.06
CA ALA A 172 -15.80 -3.95 1.36
C ALA A 172 -16.49 -4.79 2.46
N ARG A 173 -17.60 -5.47 2.15
CA ARG A 173 -18.29 -6.42 3.08
C ARG A 173 -17.39 -7.61 3.43
N GLN A 174 -16.66 -8.18 2.44
CA GLN A 174 -15.70 -9.27 2.71
C GLN A 174 -14.53 -8.78 3.58
N VAL A 175 -14.00 -7.60 3.30
CA VAL A 175 -12.98 -6.97 4.16
C VAL A 175 -13.50 -6.83 5.60
N ARG A 176 -14.70 -6.28 5.78
CA ARG A 176 -15.30 -6.08 7.10
C ARG A 176 -15.51 -7.40 7.86
N ARG A 177 -15.93 -8.45 7.16
CA ARG A 177 -16.10 -9.80 7.73
C ARG A 177 -14.79 -10.39 8.23
N VAL A 178 -13.72 -10.24 7.47
CA VAL A 178 -12.41 -10.85 7.75
C VAL A 178 -11.61 -10.05 8.79
N LEU A 179 -11.91 -8.77 8.98
CA LEU A 179 -11.32 -7.94 10.04
C LEU A 179 -11.77 -8.37 11.43
N SER A 180 -10.85 -8.32 12.38
CA SER A 180 -11.17 -8.40 13.82
C SER A 180 -12.12 -7.25 14.22
N PRO A 181 -12.86 -7.37 15.34
CA PRO A 181 -13.85 -6.34 15.75
C PRO A 181 -13.25 -4.92 15.81
N SER A 182 -12.05 -4.74 16.30
CA SER A 182 -11.34 -3.45 16.36
C SER A 182 -10.39 -3.21 15.18
N GLY A 183 -10.48 -4.03 14.13
CA GLY A 183 -9.56 -3.97 13.00
C GLY A 183 -9.72 -2.75 12.11
N VAL A 184 -8.68 -2.45 11.33
CA VAL A 184 -8.60 -1.32 10.41
C VAL A 184 -8.31 -1.78 8.98
N CYS A 185 -9.05 -1.20 8.04
CA CYS A 185 -8.79 -1.33 6.61
C CYS A 185 -8.13 -0.06 6.07
N LEU A 186 -7.07 -0.24 5.30
CA LEU A 186 -6.33 0.84 4.63
C LEU A 186 -6.36 0.58 3.12
N VAL A 187 -6.83 1.55 2.36
CA VAL A 187 -7.02 1.40 0.92
C VAL A 187 -6.25 2.47 0.18
N ASN A 188 -5.29 2.07 -0.65
CA ASN A 188 -4.66 2.98 -1.59
C ASN A 188 -5.59 3.18 -2.80
N CYS A 189 -6.02 4.42 -3.01
CA CYS A 189 -6.89 4.80 -4.10
C CYS A 189 -6.18 5.81 -5.00
N ALA A 190 -6.06 5.52 -6.28
CA ALA A 190 -5.66 6.53 -7.27
C ALA A 190 -6.75 7.61 -7.38
N HIS A 191 -6.35 8.88 -7.47
CA HIS A 191 -7.27 10.01 -7.65
C HIS A 191 -6.72 11.05 -8.62
N GLY A 192 -7.63 11.64 -9.40
CA GLY A 192 -7.30 12.61 -10.44
C GLY A 192 -7.13 12.00 -11.84
N GLY A 193 -7.38 12.79 -12.87
CA GLY A 193 -7.50 12.31 -14.23
C GLY A 193 -8.69 11.33 -14.36
N PRO A 194 -8.52 10.14 -14.94
CA PRO A 194 -9.59 9.15 -15.06
C PRO A 194 -9.89 8.41 -13.75
N ALA A 195 -8.97 8.45 -12.77
CA ALA A 195 -9.13 7.74 -11.50
C ALA A 195 -9.98 8.52 -10.51
N ASN A 196 -10.89 7.84 -9.83
CA ASN A 196 -11.83 8.46 -8.88
C ASN A 196 -11.89 7.69 -7.56
N ALA A 197 -11.07 8.10 -6.60
CA ALA A 197 -11.05 7.53 -5.25
C ALA A 197 -12.38 7.69 -4.49
N ARG A 198 -13.25 8.61 -4.92
CA ARG A 198 -14.56 8.85 -4.28
C ARG A 198 -15.47 7.63 -4.35
N GLN A 199 -15.37 6.81 -5.42
CA GLN A 199 -16.13 5.57 -5.54
C GLN A 199 -15.69 4.53 -4.51
N ASP A 200 -14.37 4.37 -4.33
CA ASP A 200 -13.81 3.46 -3.31
C ASP A 200 -14.25 3.89 -1.90
N VAL A 201 -14.19 5.18 -1.61
CA VAL A 201 -14.62 5.73 -0.33
C VAL A 201 -16.11 5.58 -0.12
N ALA A 202 -16.93 5.78 -1.16
CA ALA A 202 -18.39 5.56 -1.09
C ALA A 202 -18.70 4.10 -0.75
N ALA A 203 -18.01 3.14 -1.40
CA ALA A 203 -18.19 1.72 -1.11
C ALA A 203 -17.80 1.35 0.34
N LEU A 204 -16.75 1.96 0.88
CA LEU A 204 -16.37 1.76 2.29
C LEU A 204 -17.40 2.36 3.25
N GLN A 205 -17.98 3.52 2.93
CA GLN A 205 -19.00 4.19 3.78
C GLN A 205 -20.31 3.40 3.88
N GLU A 206 -20.63 2.55 2.88
CA GLU A 206 -21.79 1.64 2.95
C GLU A 206 -21.62 0.52 3.99
N VAL A 207 -20.39 0.25 4.42
CA VAL A 207 -20.06 -0.95 5.21
C VAL A 207 -19.45 -0.63 6.57
N PHE A 208 -18.67 0.45 6.66
CA PHE A 208 -17.92 0.78 7.86
C PHE A 208 -18.50 2.00 8.58
N PRO A 209 -18.64 1.94 9.90
CA PRO A 209 -19.18 3.05 10.70
C PRO A 209 -18.27 4.28 10.71
N PHE A 210 -16.96 4.08 10.51
CA PHE A 210 -16.00 5.15 10.42
C PHE A 210 -15.18 5.02 9.14
N VAL A 211 -15.16 6.10 8.33
CA VAL A 211 -14.28 6.24 7.17
C VAL A 211 -13.67 7.64 7.17
N ALA A 212 -12.37 7.71 6.93
CA ALA A 212 -11.63 8.94 6.72
C ALA A 212 -10.67 8.78 5.54
N THR A 213 -10.09 9.87 5.05
CA THR A 213 -9.05 9.82 4.01
C THR A 213 -7.84 10.64 4.41
N ILE A 214 -6.66 10.22 3.92
CA ILE A 214 -5.40 10.95 4.04
C ILE A 214 -4.87 11.20 2.65
N GLN A 215 -4.46 12.43 2.37
CA GLN A 215 -3.88 12.82 1.10
C GLN A 215 -3.06 14.11 1.21
N ASP A 216 -2.14 14.33 0.27
CA ASP A 216 -1.61 15.67 0.00
C ASP A 216 -2.78 16.60 -0.37
N PRO A 217 -2.93 17.77 0.27
CA PRO A 217 -4.00 18.72 -0.01
C PRO A 217 -4.10 19.18 -1.47
N LYS A 218 -3.07 18.94 -2.28
CA LYS A 218 -3.03 19.30 -3.71
C LYS A 218 -3.62 18.23 -4.62
N VAL A 219 -3.76 16.97 -4.14
CA VAL A 219 -4.34 15.87 -4.93
C VAL A 219 -5.79 16.18 -5.27
N GLY A 220 -6.17 15.99 -6.53
CA GLY A 220 -7.48 16.31 -7.09
C GLY A 220 -7.69 17.78 -7.45
N ARG A 221 -6.86 18.72 -6.96
CA ARG A 221 -6.95 20.13 -7.32
C ARG A 221 -6.30 20.37 -8.69
N GLY A 222 -7.03 21.08 -9.58
CA GLY A 222 -6.53 21.34 -10.93
C GLY A 222 -6.19 20.08 -11.74
N GLY A 223 -6.83 18.92 -11.45
CA GLY A 223 -6.56 17.65 -12.11
C GLY A 223 -5.27 16.94 -11.67
N ARG A 224 -4.59 17.42 -10.61
CA ARG A 224 -3.38 16.78 -10.09
C ARG A 224 -3.68 15.33 -9.66
N ARG A 225 -2.95 14.39 -10.23
CA ARG A 225 -3.01 12.97 -9.87
C ARG A 225 -2.22 12.69 -8.60
N GLY A 226 -2.67 11.70 -7.85
CA GLY A 226 -1.98 11.21 -6.66
C GLY A 226 -2.74 10.10 -5.97
N ASN A 227 -2.25 9.72 -4.80
CA ASN A 227 -2.87 8.69 -3.98
C ASN A 227 -3.71 9.32 -2.87
N VAL A 228 -4.85 8.70 -2.60
CA VAL A 228 -5.70 8.94 -1.44
C VAL A 228 -5.71 7.66 -0.63
N VAL A 229 -5.26 7.70 0.61
CA VAL A 229 -5.38 6.58 1.54
C VAL A 229 -6.73 6.69 2.23
N ALA A 230 -7.65 5.75 1.94
CA ALA A 230 -8.87 5.61 2.71
C ALA A 230 -8.62 4.73 3.94
N VAL A 231 -9.16 5.14 5.07
CA VAL A 231 -9.08 4.46 6.37
C VAL A 231 -10.48 4.10 6.80
N ALA A 232 -10.76 2.83 7.02
CA ALA A 232 -12.06 2.36 7.48
C ALA A 232 -11.89 1.51 8.75
N CYS A 233 -12.62 1.82 9.82
CA CYS A 233 -12.52 1.13 11.09
C CYS A 233 -13.79 0.31 11.37
N ALA A 234 -13.57 -0.89 11.91
CA ALA A 234 -14.66 -1.83 12.20
C ALA A 234 -15.53 -1.37 13.37
N ASP A 235 -14.92 -0.77 14.39
CA ASP A 235 -15.60 -0.26 15.61
C ASP A 235 -15.70 1.27 15.70
N GLY A 236 -15.15 1.98 14.71
CA GLY A 236 -15.38 3.41 14.52
C GLY A 236 -14.44 4.37 15.26
N VAL A 237 -13.32 3.92 15.80
CA VAL A 237 -12.45 4.82 16.58
C VAL A 237 -11.02 4.90 16.04
N VAL A 238 -10.66 6.09 15.56
CA VAL A 238 -9.24 6.50 15.41
C VAL A 238 -9.06 7.86 16.05
N ASP A 239 -7.92 8.08 16.69
CA ASP A 239 -7.53 9.41 17.20
C ASP A 239 -7.08 10.31 16.04
N ALA A 240 -8.08 10.95 15.40
CA ALA A 240 -7.84 11.80 14.24
C ALA A 240 -6.94 13.00 14.53
N ASP A 241 -6.91 13.52 15.77
CA ASP A 241 -6.08 14.67 16.14
C ASP A 241 -4.61 14.25 16.29
N ASN A 242 -4.36 13.10 16.87
CA ASN A 242 -3.01 12.54 16.97
C ASN A 242 -2.47 12.18 15.58
N ILE A 243 -3.29 11.56 14.75
CA ILE A 243 -2.96 11.23 13.35
C ILE A 243 -2.63 12.49 12.57
N ASP A 244 -3.46 13.53 12.59
CA ASP A 244 -3.24 14.78 11.85
C ASP A 244 -1.94 15.47 12.30
N ARG A 245 -1.61 15.40 13.60
CA ARG A 245 -0.34 15.91 14.12
C ARG A 245 0.85 15.13 13.56
N ALA A 246 0.78 13.81 13.55
CA ALA A 246 1.85 12.96 13.02
C ALA A 246 2.03 13.15 11.51
N LEU A 247 0.94 13.26 10.75
CA LEU A 247 0.99 13.50 9.30
C LEU A 247 1.67 14.81 8.91
N ARG A 248 1.56 15.85 9.76
CA ARG A 248 2.23 17.14 9.52
C ARG A 248 3.73 17.10 9.73
N THR A 249 4.25 16.11 10.44
CA THR A 249 5.70 15.95 10.69
C THR A 249 6.41 15.15 9.61
N LEU A 250 5.67 14.55 8.67
CA LEU A 250 6.26 13.84 7.55
C LEU A 250 7.00 14.80 6.60
N ALA A 251 7.99 14.28 5.89
CA ALA A 251 8.76 15.06 4.89
C ALA A 251 7.84 15.70 3.84
N LEU A 252 6.76 15.01 3.47
CA LEU A 252 5.67 15.53 2.65
C LEU A 252 4.39 15.55 3.50
N PRO A 253 4.04 16.72 4.08
CA PRO A 253 2.91 16.82 4.98
C PRO A 253 1.58 16.46 4.31
N ALA A 254 0.78 15.67 5.01
CA ALA A 254 -0.57 15.30 4.59
C ALA A 254 -1.60 15.72 5.65
N ARG A 255 -2.88 15.54 5.32
CA ARG A 255 -4.00 15.84 6.21
C ARG A 255 -5.00 14.70 6.20
N ILE A 256 -5.59 14.46 7.37
CA ILE A 256 -6.75 13.58 7.49
C ILE A 256 -8.03 14.38 7.23
N THR A 257 -8.87 13.86 6.33
CA THR A 257 -10.22 14.39 6.08
C THR A 257 -11.20 13.68 6.99
N ARG A 258 -11.86 14.43 7.86
CA ARG A 258 -12.79 13.87 8.86
C ARG A 258 -14.12 13.45 8.22
N PRO A 259 -14.92 12.56 8.87
CA PRO A 259 -16.16 12.03 8.30
C PRO A 259 -17.15 13.07 7.78
N THR A 260 -17.29 14.22 8.48
CA THR A 260 -18.20 15.30 8.06
C THR A 260 -17.75 16.00 6.76
N GLU A 261 -16.45 16.23 6.59
CA GLU A 261 -15.88 16.79 5.37
C GLU A 261 -15.91 15.75 4.24
N LEU A 262 -15.60 14.51 4.57
CA LEU A 262 -15.59 13.39 3.66
C LEU A 262 -16.97 13.16 3.01
N LYS A 263 -18.04 13.29 3.79
CA LYS A 263 -19.43 13.18 3.29
C LYS A 263 -19.71 14.19 2.17
N ARG A 264 -19.20 15.42 2.27
CA ARG A 264 -19.32 16.42 1.20
C ARG A 264 -18.43 16.07 -0.01
N TRP A 265 -17.24 15.58 0.24
CA TRP A 265 -16.30 15.23 -0.83
C TRP A 265 -16.81 14.05 -1.68
N VAL A 266 -17.49 13.08 -1.08
CA VAL A 266 -18.06 11.91 -1.75
C VAL A 266 -19.43 12.21 -2.38
N ALA A 267 -20.11 13.30 -1.98
CA ALA A 267 -21.46 13.61 -2.43
C ALA A 267 -21.62 13.54 -3.96
N GLY A 268 -22.70 12.86 -4.40
CA GLY A 268 -23.00 12.65 -5.81
C GLY A 268 -22.11 11.62 -6.53
N CYS A 269 -21.30 10.86 -5.79
CA CYS A 269 -20.51 9.77 -6.33
C CYS A 269 -21.05 8.43 -5.78
N PRO A 270 -21.83 7.65 -6.58
CA PRO A 270 -22.35 6.38 -6.11
C PRO A 270 -21.22 5.37 -5.89
N PRO A 271 -21.38 4.44 -4.93
CA PRO A 271 -20.45 3.33 -4.75
C PRO A 271 -20.51 2.39 -5.96
N LEU A 272 -19.44 1.65 -6.19
CA LEU A 272 -19.39 0.60 -7.21
C LEU A 272 -19.95 -0.69 -6.61
N MET A 273 -20.82 -1.38 -7.38
CA MET A 273 -21.40 -2.68 -7.05
C MET A 273 -20.88 -3.76 -7.98
N ASP A 274 -20.89 -5.02 -7.56
CA ASP A 274 -20.42 -6.15 -8.38
C ASP A 274 -21.16 -6.27 -9.71
N GLU A 275 -22.46 -6.00 -9.74
CA GLU A 275 -23.29 -6.03 -10.94
C GLU A 275 -22.91 -5.01 -12.02
N GLN A 276 -22.08 -4.02 -11.65
CA GLN A 276 -21.60 -2.93 -12.53
C GLN A 276 -20.22 -3.20 -13.11
N ILE A 277 -19.61 -4.34 -12.78
CA ILE A 277 -18.28 -4.71 -13.26
C ILE A 277 -18.35 -6.03 -14.03
N ASP A 278 -17.58 -6.08 -15.12
CA ASP A 278 -17.29 -7.35 -15.80
C ASP A 278 -16.28 -8.11 -14.94
N TYR A 279 -16.77 -8.98 -14.06
CA TYR A 279 -15.92 -9.89 -13.30
C TYR A 279 -15.61 -11.07 -14.21
N PRO A 280 -14.34 -11.33 -14.53
CA PRO A 280 -14.02 -12.58 -15.22
C PRO A 280 -14.44 -13.73 -14.30
N SER A 281 -15.43 -14.50 -14.72
CA SER A 281 -15.80 -15.76 -14.07
C SER A 281 -14.53 -16.55 -13.88
N SER A 282 -14.26 -16.95 -12.63
CA SER A 282 -13.06 -17.73 -12.26
C SER A 282 -12.84 -18.87 -13.23
N PRO A 283 -11.59 -19.09 -13.66
CA PRO A 283 -11.26 -20.23 -14.51
C PRO A 283 -11.52 -21.54 -13.82
#